data_72460a8f09f6fdfc0a5d653b99fe9350
#
_entry.id   72460a8f09f6fdfc0a5d653b99fe9350
#
_cell.length_a   1.000
_cell.length_b   1.000
_cell.length_c   1.000
_cell.angle_alpha   90.00
_cell.angle_beta   90.00
_cell.angle_gamma   90.00
#
_symmetry.space_group_name_H-M   'P 1'
#
loop_
_entity.id
_entity.type
_entity.pdbx_description
1 polymer ?
#
loop_
_entity_poly.entity_id
_entity_poly.type
_entity_poly.pdbx_seq_one_letter_code
_entity_poly.pdbx_strand_id
1 'polypeptide(L)'
;LGLALNFLAEQGTRTVIGVEFSAKTILRLGVALLGARISAQMLADLGSEMILLVIAGVVVTILFAMLAARLFGRGWRLALLTGGSVAICGASAAMAIAAVLPRTDKTDRNLAFTVISVTVLSTVAMIAYPPLSQVFGFSALESGVFLGGTIHDVAQVVGAGFSVSPEVGET
;
A
#
# COMPACT_ATOMS: atom_id res chain seq x y z
N LEU A 1 2.39 2.88 18.58
CA LEU A 1 3.76 3.39 18.83
C LEU A 1 4.01 4.69 18.05
N GLY A 2 3.77 4.78 16.73
CA GLY A 2 4.00 6.00 15.94
C GLY A 2 3.26 7.23 16.44
N LEU A 3 1.99 7.08 16.83
CA LEU A 3 1.20 8.16 17.42
C LEU A 3 1.75 8.60 18.79
N ALA A 4 2.21 7.66 19.62
CA ALA A 4 2.81 7.96 20.93
C ALA A 4 4.15 8.69 20.82
N LEU A 5 4.86 8.52 19.70
CA LEU A 5 6.16 9.14 19.43
C LEU A 5 6.07 10.37 18.53
N ASN A 6 4.85 10.83 18.19
CA ASN A 6 4.63 11.97 17.30
C ASN A 6 5.33 13.26 17.78
N PHE A 7 5.49 13.43 19.09
CA PHE A 7 6.23 14.57 19.65
C PHE A 7 7.71 14.63 19.20
N LEU A 8 8.30 13.50 18.78
CA LEU A 8 9.66 13.45 18.24
C LEU A 8 9.76 14.01 16.81
N ALA A 9 8.62 14.12 16.11
CA ALA A 9 8.52 14.65 14.75
C ALA A 9 8.13 16.14 14.71
N GLU A 10 8.02 16.80 15.89
CA GLU A 10 7.68 18.22 15.97
C GLU A 10 8.78 19.08 15.34
N GLN A 11 8.38 20.05 14.52
CA GLN A 11 9.31 20.91 13.79
C GLN A 11 10.22 21.68 14.75
N GLY A 12 11.54 21.57 14.54
CA GLY A 12 12.55 22.24 15.38
C GLY A 12 13.32 21.32 16.33
N THR A 13 12.98 20.04 16.43
CA THR A 13 13.73 19.07 17.22
C THR A 13 14.85 18.43 16.40
N ARG A 14 15.99 18.11 17.06
CA ARG A 14 17.13 17.41 16.42
C ARG A 14 16.75 16.01 15.90
N THR A 15 15.65 15.47 16.37
CA THR A 15 15.13 14.14 16.02
C THR A 15 14.46 14.11 14.64
N VAL A 16 13.99 15.24 14.10
CA VAL A 16 13.33 15.32 12.77
C VAL A 16 14.23 14.76 11.66
N ILE A 17 15.52 15.11 11.68
CA ILE A 17 16.48 14.62 10.68
C ILE A 17 16.62 13.09 10.74
N GLY A 18 16.67 12.52 11.94
CA GLY A 18 16.74 11.07 12.15
C GLY A 18 15.46 10.36 11.73
N VAL A 19 14.29 10.91 12.03
CA VAL A 19 12.98 10.40 11.62
C VAL A 19 12.87 10.43 10.09
N GLU A 20 13.26 11.53 9.46
CA GLU A 20 13.22 11.68 8.00
C GLU A 20 14.20 10.74 7.28
N PHE A 21 15.41 10.57 7.83
CA PHE A 21 16.38 9.61 7.33
C PHE A 21 15.86 8.16 7.44
N SER A 22 15.29 7.79 8.57
CA SER A 22 14.71 6.47 8.80
C SER A 22 13.53 6.21 7.86
N ALA A 23 12.63 7.17 7.72
CA ALA A 23 11.44 7.06 6.88
C ALA A 23 11.78 7.01 5.37
N LYS A 24 12.86 7.65 4.93
CA LYS A 24 13.24 7.69 3.51
C LYS A 24 14.29 6.65 3.15
N THR A 25 15.35 6.52 3.93
CA THR A 25 16.53 5.70 3.55
C THR A 25 16.42 4.28 4.08
N ILE A 26 16.13 4.11 5.36
CA ILE A 26 16.06 2.76 5.97
C ILE A 26 14.87 1.99 5.41
N LEU A 27 13.72 2.63 5.27
CA LEU A 27 12.54 1.99 4.65
C LEU A 27 12.82 1.56 3.21
N ARG A 28 13.46 2.42 2.40
CA ARG A 28 13.81 2.08 1.01
C ARG A 28 14.80 0.94 0.93
N LEU A 29 15.80 0.90 1.81
CA LEU A 29 16.73 -0.22 1.91
C LEU A 29 16.02 -1.51 2.31
N GLY A 30 15.11 -1.46 3.27
CA GLY A 30 14.29 -2.60 3.68
C GLY A 30 13.46 -3.16 2.53
N VAL A 31 12.77 -2.29 1.79
CA VAL A 31 11.98 -2.69 0.61
C VAL A 31 12.87 -3.24 -0.52
N ALA A 32 14.04 -2.64 -0.75
CA ALA A 32 14.99 -3.13 -1.75
C ALA A 32 15.54 -4.53 -1.39
N LEU A 33 15.84 -4.78 -0.11
CA LEU A 33 16.28 -6.09 0.38
C LEU A 33 15.16 -7.13 0.29
N LEU A 34 13.91 -6.75 0.57
CA LEU A 34 12.73 -7.60 0.35
C LEU A 34 12.60 -7.95 -1.13
N GLY A 35 12.71 -6.96 -2.02
CA GLY A 35 12.68 -7.19 -3.47
C GLY A 35 13.81 -8.08 -3.98
N ALA A 36 15.01 -7.97 -3.39
CA ALA A 36 16.14 -8.84 -3.72
C ALA A 36 15.93 -10.30 -3.31
N ARG A 37 15.04 -10.56 -2.36
CA ARG A 37 14.67 -11.91 -1.93
C ARG A 37 13.70 -12.60 -2.90
N ILE A 38 13.00 -11.80 -3.72
CA ILE A 38 12.12 -12.31 -4.77
C ILE A 38 12.98 -12.76 -5.93
N SER A 39 13.16 -14.06 -6.09
CA SER A 39 13.92 -14.63 -7.21
C SER A 39 13.06 -14.66 -8.48
N ALA A 40 13.72 -14.64 -9.64
CA ALA A 40 13.02 -14.85 -10.92
C ALA A 40 12.31 -16.22 -10.97
N GLN A 41 12.81 -17.20 -10.22
CA GLN A 41 12.16 -18.49 -10.04
C GLN A 41 10.84 -18.40 -9.29
N MET A 42 10.78 -17.66 -8.17
CA MET A 42 9.51 -17.44 -7.43
C MET A 42 8.46 -16.77 -8.32
N LEU A 43 8.87 -15.81 -9.16
CA LEU A 43 7.97 -15.20 -10.15
C LEU A 43 7.49 -16.17 -11.23
N ALA A 44 8.35 -17.09 -11.66
CA ALA A 44 7.98 -18.13 -12.61
C ALA A 44 7.06 -19.18 -11.99
N ASP A 45 7.26 -19.53 -10.73
CA ASP A 45 6.46 -20.49 -9.98
C ASP A 45 5.05 -19.96 -9.67
N LEU A 46 4.89 -18.64 -9.53
CA LEU A 46 3.57 -17.98 -9.40
C LEU A 46 2.66 -18.18 -10.62
N GLY A 47 3.24 -18.47 -11.78
CA GLY A 47 2.52 -18.70 -13.00
C GLY A 47 1.93 -17.44 -13.65
N SER A 48 1.63 -17.56 -14.94
CA SER A 48 1.07 -16.44 -15.73
C SER A 48 -0.33 -16.02 -15.26
N GLU A 49 -1.09 -16.93 -14.67
CA GLU A 49 -2.45 -16.66 -14.18
C GLU A 49 -2.44 -15.66 -13.03
N MET A 50 -1.52 -15.81 -12.07
CA MET A 50 -1.41 -14.89 -10.93
C MET A 50 -0.93 -13.50 -11.36
N ILE A 51 0.02 -13.43 -12.30
CA ILE A 51 0.48 -12.17 -12.88
C ILE A 51 -0.67 -11.44 -13.59
N LEU A 52 -1.46 -12.18 -14.37
CA LEU A 52 -2.63 -11.62 -15.05
C LEU A 52 -3.68 -11.12 -14.06
N LEU A 53 -3.92 -11.85 -12.98
CA LEU A 53 -4.84 -11.47 -11.91
C LEU A 53 -4.41 -10.17 -11.24
N VAL A 54 -3.12 -10.00 -10.93
CA VAL A 54 -2.58 -8.77 -10.36
C VAL A 54 -2.76 -7.59 -11.31
N ILE A 55 -2.39 -7.75 -12.59
CA ILE A 55 -2.55 -6.70 -13.60
C ILE A 55 -4.04 -6.33 -13.75
N ALA A 56 -4.91 -7.32 -13.84
CA ALA A 56 -6.36 -7.10 -13.92
C ALA A 56 -6.88 -6.36 -12.68
N GLY A 57 -6.43 -6.73 -11.48
CA GLY A 57 -6.77 -6.07 -10.23
C GLY A 57 -6.39 -4.58 -10.23
N VAL A 58 -5.17 -4.26 -10.65
CA VAL A 58 -4.69 -2.87 -10.78
C VAL A 58 -5.56 -2.08 -11.74
N VAL A 59 -5.82 -2.62 -12.93
CA VAL A 59 -6.63 -1.96 -13.96
C VAL A 59 -8.06 -1.74 -13.48
N VAL A 60 -8.69 -2.78 -12.92
CA VAL A 60 -10.07 -2.71 -12.40
C VAL A 60 -10.17 -1.69 -11.28
N THR A 61 -9.21 -1.64 -10.35
CA THR A 61 -9.20 -0.68 -9.24
C THR A 61 -9.11 0.76 -9.74
N ILE A 62 -8.24 1.03 -10.72
CA ILE A 62 -8.11 2.39 -11.30
C ILE A 62 -9.39 2.76 -12.05
N LEU A 63 -9.95 1.86 -12.85
CA LEU A 63 -11.19 2.11 -13.60
C LEU A 63 -12.37 2.34 -12.66
N PHE A 64 -12.48 1.54 -11.60
CA PHE A 64 -13.50 1.73 -10.57
C PHE A 64 -13.37 3.09 -9.88
N ALA A 65 -12.16 3.50 -9.51
CA ALA A 65 -11.92 4.80 -8.90
C ALA A 65 -12.29 5.95 -9.85
N MET A 66 -11.98 5.83 -11.15
CA MET A 66 -12.38 6.82 -12.16
C MET A 66 -13.89 6.89 -12.33
N LEU A 67 -14.57 5.76 -12.36
CA LEU A 67 -16.03 5.69 -12.45
C LEU A 67 -16.69 6.29 -11.20
N ALA A 68 -16.24 5.88 -10.01
CA ALA A 68 -16.74 6.41 -8.75
C ALA A 68 -16.54 7.92 -8.64
N ALA A 69 -15.36 8.42 -9.00
CA ALA A 69 -15.10 9.86 -8.99
C ALA A 69 -16.04 10.62 -9.93
N ARG A 70 -16.33 10.05 -11.09
CA ARG A 70 -17.28 10.63 -12.05
C ARG A 70 -18.70 10.69 -11.48
N LEU A 71 -19.14 9.62 -10.81
CA LEU A 71 -20.45 9.58 -10.14
C LEU A 71 -20.57 10.60 -9.01
N PHE A 72 -19.47 10.83 -8.25
CA PHE A 72 -19.43 11.82 -7.18
C PHE A 72 -19.07 13.24 -7.65
N GLY A 73 -19.03 13.51 -8.95
CA GLY A 73 -18.69 14.82 -9.50
C GLY A 73 -17.25 15.27 -9.19
N ARG A 74 -16.34 14.33 -8.95
CA ARG A 74 -14.93 14.61 -8.67
C ARG A 74 -14.09 14.59 -9.95
N GLY A 75 -13.05 15.40 -9.97
CA GLY A 75 -12.16 15.48 -11.12
C GLY A 75 -11.30 14.23 -11.32
N TRP A 76 -10.98 13.91 -12.58
CA TRP A 76 -10.17 12.75 -12.96
C TRP A 76 -8.79 12.69 -12.29
N ARG A 77 -8.21 13.86 -11.93
CA ARG A 77 -6.92 13.93 -11.24
C ARG A 77 -6.98 13.30 -9.85
N LEU A 78 -8.03 13.60 -9.08
CA LEU A 78 -8.24 12.97 -7.78
C LEU A 78 -8.53 11.48 -7.93
N ALA A 79 -9.31 11.11 -8.95
CA ALA A 79 -9.60 9.72 -9.25
C ALA A 79 -8.34 8.90 -9.55
N LEU A 80 -7.47 9.42 -10.40
CA LEU A 80 -6.21 8.77 -10.75
C LEU A 80 -5.26 8.72 -9.55
N LEU A 81 -5.21 9.79 -8.76
CA LEU A 81 -4.40 9.86 -7.55
C LEU A 81 -4.84 8.81 -6.51
N THR A 82 -6.12 8.77 -6.19
CA THR A 82 -6.66 7.81 -5.20
C THR A 82 -6.66 6.39 -5.73
N GLY A 83 -7.14 6.16 -6.96
CA GLY A 83 -7.20 4.85 -7.58
C GLY A 83 -5.82 4.24 -7.80
N GLY A 84 -4.87 5.01 -8.31
CA GLY A 84 -3.49 4.56 -8.48
C GLY A 84 -2.78 4.29 -7.15
N SER A 85 -3.07 5.08 -6.12
CA SER A 85 -2.53 4.86 -4.77
C SER A 85 -3.01 3.53 -4.20
N VAL A 86 -4.31 3.28 -4.26
CA VAL A 86 -4.93 2.04 -3.76
C VAL A 86 -4.49 0.83 -4.60
N ALA A 87 -4.35 1.00 -5.91
CA ALA A 87 -4.01 -0.10 -6.81
C ALA A 87 -2.55 -0.57 -6.73
N ILE A 88 -1.63 0.26 -6.21
CA ILE A 88 -0.19 -0.05 -6.27
C ILE A 88 0.38 -0.23 -4.85
N CYS A 89 0.81 0.86 -4.20
CA CYS A 89 1.50 0.79 -2.91
C CYS A 89 1.17 1.97 -1.98
N GLY A 90 -0.06 2.45 -2.01
CA GLY A 90 -0.54 3.45 -1.08
C GLY A 90 0.18 4.81 -1.21
N ALA A 91 0.80 5.25 -0.13
CA ALA A 91 1.41 6.58 -0.02
C ALA A 91 2.54 6.82 -1.04
N SER A 92 3.36 5.82 -1.34
CA SER A 92 4.46 5.93 -2.30
C SER A 92 3.95 6.17 -3.71
N ALA A 93 2.91 5.45 -4.12
CA ALA A 93 2.24 5.64 -5.41
C ALA A 93 1.54 7.00 -5.46
N ALA A 94 0.89 7.44 -4.36
CA ALA A 94 0.29 8.77 -4.28
C ALA A 94 1.30 9.88 -4.58
N MET A 95 2.47 9.83 -3.95
CA MET A 95 3.53 10.82 -4.16
C MET A 95 4.07 10.79 -5.59
N ALA A 96 4.30 9.59 -6.16
CA ALA A 96 4.79 9.45 -7.53
C ALA A 96 3.77 9.97 -8.55
N ILE A 97 2.50 9.63 -8.40
CA ILE A 97 1.43 10.09 -9.28
C ILE A 97 1.25 11.61 -9.17
N ALA A 98 1.27 12.16 -7.95
CA ALA A 98 1.17 13.60 -7.74
C ALA A 98 2.32 14.39 -8.37
N ALA A 99 3.51 13.79 -8.45
CA ALA A 99 4.68 14.42 -9.06
C ALA A 99 4.55 14.61 -10.59
N VAL A 100 3.82 13.72 -11.27
CA VAL A 100 3.62 13.75 -12.73
C VAL A 100 2.29 14.40 -13.14
N LEU A 101 1.34 14.52 -12.21
CA LEU A 101 0.06 15.18 -12.50
C LEU A 101 0.22 16.70 -12.62
N PRO A 102 -0.54 17.36 -13.53
CA PRO A 102 -0.56 18.81 -13.60
C PRO A 102 -0.95 19.44 -12.27
N ARG A 103 -0.12 20.33 -11.74
CA ARG A 103 -0.35 21.00 -10.47
C ARG A 103 -1.57 21.91 -10.52
N THR A 104 -2.31 21.95 -9.44
CA THR A 104 -3.45 22.83 -9.20
C THR A 104 -3.40 23.31 -7.75
N ASP A 105 -4.13 24.34 -7.41
CA ASP A 105 -4.23 24.86 -6.03
C ASP A 105 -4.69 23.81 -5.01
N LYS A 106 -5.28 22.71 -5.48
CA LYS A 106 -5.78 21.60 -4.65
C LYS A 106 -4.84 20.41 -4.60
N THR A 107 -3.70 20.43 -5.31
CA THR A 107 -2.81 19.26 -5.44
C THR A 107 -2.31 18.78 -4.09
N ASP A 108 -1.75 19.67 -3.27
CA ASP A 108 -1.15 19.31 -1.99
C ASP A 108 -2.21 18.80 -0.99
N ARG A 109 -3.38 19.44 -0.99
CA ARG A 109 -4.52 19.01 -0.17
C ARG A 109 -5.03 17.63 -0.58
N ASN A 110 -5.16 17.38 -1.86
CA ASN A 110 -5.62 16.11 -2.39
C ASN A 110 -4.59 14.99 -2.12
N LEU A 111 -3.30 15.31 -2.25
CA LEU A 111 -2.22 14.38 -1.92
C LEU A 111 -2.24 14.02 -0.43
N ALA A 112 -2.28 15.02 0.46
CA ALA A 112 -2.33 14.78 1.90
C ALA A 112 -3.57 13.95 2.29
N PHE A 113 -4.74 14.30 1.75
CA PHE A 113 -5.97 13.55 1.97
C PHE A 113 -5.84 12.09 1.51
N THR A 114 -5.31 11.87 0.30
CA THR A 114 -5.14 10.52 -0.26
C THR A 114 -4.17 9.70 0.58
N VAL A 115 -3.01 10.25 0.93
CA VAL A 115 -2.00 9.54 1.74
C VAL A 115 -2.57 9.15 3.10
N ILE A 116 -3.21 10.08 3.81
CA ILE A 116 -3.81 9.80 5.12
C ILE A 116 -4.90 8.73 4.99
N SER A 117 -5.80 8.88 4.03
CA SER A 117 -6.92 7.94 3.86
C SER A 117 -6.45 6.53 3.53
N VAL A 118 -5.52 6.40 2.59
CA VAL A 118 -4.99 5.07 2.19
C VAL A 118 -4.22 4.43 3.35
N THR A 119 -3.41 5.19 4.10
CA THR A 119 -2.66 4.66 5.25
C THR A 119 -3.60 4.19 6.37
N VAL A 120 -4.65 4.96 6.69
CA VAL A 120 -5.63 4.59 7.70
C VAL A 120 -6.39 3.33 7.28
N LEU A 121 -6.91 3.28 6.04
CA LEU A 121 -7.64 2.13 5.54
C LEU A 121 -6.77 0.88 5.48
N SER A 122 -5.53 1.00 5.03
CA SER A 122 -4.57 -0.11 5.00
C SER A 122 -4.23 -0.61 6.40
N THR A 123 -4.12 0.28 7.40
CA THR A 123 -3.92 -0.10 8.79
C THR A 123 -5.12 -0.86 9.36
N VAL A 124 -6.34 -0.41 9.05
CA VAL A 124 -7.56 -1.14 9.43
C VAL A 124 -7.58 -2.52 8.77
N ALA A 125 -7.25 -2.60 7.49
CA ALA A 125 -7.18 -3.87 6.76
C ALA A 125 -6.13 -4.82 7.37
N MET A 126 -4.93 -4.32 7.69
CA MET A 126 -3.86 -5.09 8.34
C MET A 126 -4.32 -5.73 9.66
N ILE A 127 -5.19 -5.06 10.41
CA ILE A 127 -5.69 -5.58 11.70
C ILE A 127 -6.89 -6.53 11.48
N ALA A 128 -7.78 -6.19 10.55
CA ALA A 128 -9.06 -6.89 10.37
C ALA A 128 -8.96 -8.14 9.49
N TYR A 129 -8.10 -8.13 8.47
CA TYR A 129 -8.07 -9.21 7.47
C TYR A 129 -7.40 -10.50 7.93
N PRO A 130 -6.34 -10.51 8.77
CA PRO A 130 -5.80 -11.74 9.32
C PRO A 130 -6.83 -12.58 10.09
N PRO A 131 -7.60 -12.03 11.04
CA PRO A 131 -8.68 -12.78 11.68
C PRO A 131 -9.75 -13.25 10.69
N LEU A 132 -10.09 -12.45 9.67
CA LEU A 132 -11.07 -12.82 8.66
C LEU A 132 -10.62 -14.03 7.84
N SER A 133 -9.36 -14.08 7.41
CA SER A 133 -8.83 -15.23 6.66
C SER A 133 -8.92 -16.53 7.46
N GLN A 134 -8.71 -16.45 8.78
CA GLN A 134 -8.86 -17.61 9.68
C GLN A 134 -10.33 -18.03 9.85
N VAL A 135 -11.25 -17.07 10.02
CA VAL A 135 -12.69 -17.35 10.14
C VAL A 135 -13.25 -18.00 8.88
N PHE A 136 -12.77 -17.58 7.70
CA PHE A 136 -13.17 -18.20 6.42
C PHE A 136 -12.48 -19.53 6.14
N GLY A 137 -11.50 -19.93 6.96
CA GLY A 137 -10.80 -21.19 6.81
C GLY A 137 -9.89 -21.25 5.57
N PHE A 138 -9.33 -20.12 5.18
CA PHE A 138 -8.44 -20.06 4.02
C PHE A 138 -7.16 -20.86 4.29
N SER A 139 -6.67 -21.56 3.28
CA SER A 139 -5.35 -22.17 3.27
C SER A 139 -4.25 -21.10 3.34
N ALA A 140 -2.99 -21.51 3.58
CA ALA A 140 -1.87 -20.56 3.62
C ALA A 140 -1.74 -19.77 2.32
N LEU A 141 -1.85 -20.43 1.16
CA LEU A 141 -1.80 -19.79 -0.15
C LEU A 141 -2.96 -18.83 -0.35
N GLU A 142 -4.19 -19.23 -0.06
CA GLU A 142 -5.37 -18.38 -0.19
C GLU A 142 -5.29 -17.16 0.73
N SER A 143 -4.81 -17.33 1.97
CA SER A 143 -4.58 -16.26 2.92
C SER A 143 -3.53 -15.27 2.41
N GLY A 144 -2.41 -15.77 1.87
CA GLY A 144 -1.36 -14.95 1.27
C GLY A 144 -1.88 -14.13 0.10
N VAL A 145 -2.58 -14.76 -0.84
CA VAL A 145 -3.21 -14.08 -2.01
C VAL A 145 -4.25 -13.07 -1.55
N PHE A 146 -5.09 -13.41 -0.57
CA PHE A 146 -6.10 -12.50 -0.04
C PHE A 146 -5.47 -11.26 0.62
N LEU A 147 -4.50 -11.45 1.51
CA LEU A 147 -3.82 -10.35 2.20
C LEU A 147 -2.99 -9.50 1.21
N GLY A 148 -2.24 -10.15 0.32
CA GLY A 148 -1.42 -9.48 -0.69
C GLY A 148 -2.23 -8.70 -1.72
N GLY A 149 -3.41 -9.19 -2.09
CA GLY A 149 -4.30 -8.55 -3.05
C GLY A 149 -5.18 -7.43 -2.48
N THR A 150 -5.32 -7.36 -1.15
CA THR A 150 -6.26 -6.43 -0.50
C THR A 150 -5.63 -5.38 0.39
N ILE A 151 -4.40 -5.58 0.85
CA ILE A 151 -3.67 -4.61 1.65
C ILE A 151 -2.68 -3.85 0.75
N HIS A 152 -2.75 -2.53 0.72
CA HIS A 152 -2.05 -1.68 -0.26
C HIS A 152 -0.65 -1.21 0.16
N ASP A 153 -0.20 -1.55 1.35
CA ASP A 153 1.12 -1.17 1.87
C ASP A 153 1.97 -2.42 2.09
N VAL A 154 3.14 -2.47 1.42
CA VAL A 154 4.02 -3.65 1.43
C VAL A 154 4.45 -4.03 2.85
N ALA A 155 4.79 -3.06 3.71
CA ALA A 155 5.20 -3.35 5.08
C ALA A 155 4.04 -3.91 5.91
N GLN A 156 2.83 -3.44 5.66
CA GLN A 156 1.61 -3.89 6.34
C GLN A 156 1.16 -5.27 5.84
N VAL A 157 1.29 -5.55 4.54
CA VAL A 157 1.03 -6.90 3.97
C VAL A 157 1.91 -7.93 4.64
N VAL A 158 3.23 -7.68 4.66
CA VAL A 158 4.20 -8.58 5.29
C VAL A 158 3.86 -8.78 6.79
N GLY A 159 3.59 -7.68 7.50
CA GLY A 159 3.17 -7.75 8.91
C GLY A 159 1.89 -8.55 9.12
N ALA A 160 0.89 -8.38 8.25
CA ALA A 160 -0.37 -9.11 8.29
C ALA A 160 -0.14 -10.61 8.02
N GLY A 161 0.62 -10.96 6.99
CA GLY A 161 0.95 -12.36 6.65
C GLY A 161 1.63 -13.09 7.80
N PHE A 162 2.70 -12.52 8.35
CA PHE A 162 3.41 -13.10 9.49
C PHE A 162 2.58 -13.14 10.78
N SER A 163 1.54 -12.31 10.91
CA SER A 163 0.61 -12.39 12.05
C SER A 163 -0.32 -13.60 11.99
N VAL A 164 -0.56 -14.16 10.80
CA VAL A 164 -1.34 -15.38 10.61
C VAL A 164 -0.46 -16.61 10.84
N SER A 165 0.61 -16.74 10.06
CA SER A 165 1.63 -17.78 10.22
C SER A 165 2.89 -17.41 9.42
N PRO A 166 4.07 -18.03 9.75
CA PRO A 166 5.27 -17.86 8.94
C PRO A 166 5.07 -18.26 7.48
N GLU A 167 4.32 -19.30 7.21
CA GLU A 167 4.01 -19.82 5.88
C GLU A 167 3.21 -18.80 5.05
N VAL A 168 2.19 -18.17 5.65
CA VAL A 168 1.41 -17.10 4.99
C VAL A 168 2.27 -15.85 4.74
N GLY A 169 3.18 -15.53 5.65
CA GLY A 169 4.08 -14.39 5.50
C GLY A 169 5.14 -14.56 4.40
N GLU A 170 5.43 -15.79 4.00
CA GLU A 170 6.38 -16.14 2.93
C GLU A 170 5.71 -16.33 1.56
N THR A 171 4.38 -16.50 1.53
CA THR A 171 3.55 -16.59 0.32
C THR A 171 3.25 -15.20 -0.23
#